data_f396b7d5a5ecd89a8e493e8d0e2437a9
#
_entry.id   f396b7d5a5ecd89a8e493e8d0e2437a9
#
_cell.length_a   1.000
_cell.length_b   1.000
_cell.length_c   1.000
_cell.angle_alpha   90.00
_cell.angle_beta   90.00
_cell.angle_gamma   90.00
#
_symmetry.space_group_name_H-M   'P 1'
#
loop_
_entity.id
_entity.type
_entity.pdbx_description
1 polymer ?
#
loop_
_entity_poly.entity_id
_entity_poly.type
_entity_poly.pdbx_seq_one_letter_code
_entity_poly.pdbx_strand_id
1 'polypeptide(L)'
;LREQEAGTADRIRLLEARGYPAYTTSAGWLGYDDAKIARLCREARDQGFSAIKLKVGRSLEDDVRRCRVAREAIGPDMPLMIDANQVWEVDQAIDWLNALKRFDPFFIEEPTSPDDVEGHRKIRQGVAPVRVATGEMCQNRILFKQFITRDAIDIVQIDACRIGGLNEVLAVLLMAAKYDKPVWPHAGGVGLCEYVQHLSMIDYLVVSGTKRGRVIEYVDHLHEH
;
A
#
# COMPACT_ATOMS: atom_id res chain seq x y z
N LEU A 1 10.01 -1.74 -21.93
CA LEU A 1 8.76 -1.25 -22.55
C LEU A 1 8.40 -2.03 -23.81
N ARG A 2 9.33 -2.26 -24.74
CA ARG A 2 9.05 -3.02 -25.99
C ARG A 2 8.62 -4.46 -25.74
N GLU A 3 9.11 -5.10 -24.67
CA GLU A 3 8.75 -6.47 -24.29
C GLU A 3 7.27 -6.60 -23.89
N GLN A 4 6.64 -5.51 -23.47
CA GLN A 4 5.23 -5.47 -23.05
C GLN A 4 4.26 -5.06 -24.20
N GLU A 5 4.77 -4.81 -25.40
CA GLU A 5 3.95 -4.38 -26.56
C GLU A 5 2.96 -5.50 -26.95
N ALA A 6 3.42 -6.75 -26.90
CA ALA A 6 2.54 -7.90 -27.06
C ALA A 6 1.52 -7.98 -25.91
N GLY A 7 0.22 -8.09 -26.26
CA GLY A 7 -0.88 -8.18 -25.30
C GLY A 7 -1.39 -6.83 -24.75
N THR A 8 -0.85 -5.69 -25.17
CA THR A 8 -1.34 -4.37 -24.70
C THR A 8 -2.82 -4.17 -25.05
N ALA A 9 -3.26 -4.58 -26.24
CA ALA A 9 -4.67 -4.47 -26.64
C ALA A 9 -5.60 -5.29 -25.72
N ASP A 10 -5.17 -6.49 -25.29
CA ASP A 10 -5.94 -7.31 -24.35
C ASP A 10 -6.01 -6.66 -22.97
N ARG A 11 -4.89 -6.08 -22.50
CA ARG A 11 -4.84 -5.35 -21.24
C ARG A 11 -5.75 -4.11 -21.24
N ILE A 12 -5.82 -3.39 -22.35
CA ILE A 12 -6.74 -2.25 -22.52
C ILE A 12 -8.18 -2.74 -22.39
N ARG A 13 -8.58 -3.78 -23.16
CA ARG A 13 -9.93 -4.35 -23.07
C ARG A 13 -10.30 -4.81 -21.66
N LEU A 14 -9.35 -5.39 -20.92
CA LEU A 14 -9.58 -5.79 -19.53
C LEU A 14 -9.77 -4.60 -18.60
N LEU A 15 -9.04 -3.49 -18.80
CA LEU A 15 -9.23 -2.26 -18.02
C LEU A 15 -10.59 -1.62 -18.31
N GLU A 16 -10.99 -1.52 -19.60
CA GLU A 16 -12.29 -0.98 -20.00
C GLU A 16 -13.45 -1.79 -19.42
N ALA A 17 -13.31 -3.13 -19.38
CA ALA A 17 -14.36 -4.01 -18.89
C ALA A 17 -14.45 -4.13 -17.36
N ARG A 18 -13.34 -4.00 -16.64
CA ARG A 18 -13.25 -4.36 -15.20
C ARG A 18 -12.64 -3.28 -14.31
N GLY A 19 -12.14 -2.20 -14.87
CA GLY A 19 -11.38 -1.20 -14.12
C GLY A 19 -10.07 -1.71 -13.52
N TYR A 20 -9.53 -0.94 -12.58
CA TYR A 20 -8.33 -1.28 -11.81
C TYR A 20 -8.74 -1.58 -10.36
N PRO A 21 -8.18 -2.62 -9.69
CA PRO A 21 -8.53 -2.93 -8.30
C PRO A 21 -8.06 -1.82 -7.36
N ALA A 22 -8.89 -1.47 -6.38
CA ALA A 22 -8.61 -0.42 -5.40
C ALA A 22 -8.75 -0.92 -3.97
N TYR A 23 -7.98 -0.35 -3.05
CA TYR A 23 -8.16 -0.46 -1.61
C TYR A 23 -8.48 0.91 -1.00
N THR A 24 -9.00 0.93 0.23
CA THR A 24 -9.29 2.20 0.90
C THR A 24 -8.72 2.25 2.32
N THR A 25 -8.31 3.47 2.72
CA THR A 25 -7.95 3.84 4.10
C THR A 25 -9.11 4.56 4.80
N SER A 26 -10.18 4.93 4.08
CA SER A 26 -11.31 5.69 4.61
C SER A 26 -11.97 5.02 5.82
N ALA A 27 -11.94 3.70 5.93
CA ALA A 27 -12.47 2.94 7.05
C ALA A 27 -11.57 2.92 8.30
N GLY A 28 -10.32 3.32 8.18
CA GLY A 28 -9.27 3.00 9.15
C GLY A 28 -8.59 4.15 9.87
N TRP A 29 -9.12 5.38 9.84
CA TRP A 29 -8.48 6.52 10.50
C TRP A 29 -8.40 6.38 12.02
N LEU A 30 -7.33 6.93 12.62
CA LEU A 30 -7.19 7.03 14.08
C LEU A 30 -8.34 7.87 14.67
N GLY A 31 -8.79 7.51 15.87
CA GLY A 31 -9.88 8.19 16.54
C GLY A 31 -11.29 7.67 16.23
N TYR A 32 -11.45 6.77 15.23
CA TYR A 32 -12.72 6.11 15.02
C TYR A 32 -12.99 5.06 16.11
N ASP A 33 -14.24 5.03 16.60
CA ASP A 33 -14.71 3.99 17.50
C ASP A 33 -14.95 2.66 16.78
N ASP A 34 -15.18 1.60 17.54
CA ASP A 34 -15.37 0.26 17.02
C ASP A 34 -16.57 0.14 16.09
N ALA A 35 -17.67 0.80 16.42
CA ALA A 35 -18.88 0.77 15.61
C ALA A 35 -18.65 1.41 14.23
N LYS A 36 -17.94 2.54 14.20
CA LYS A 36 -17.59 3.24 12.97
C LYS A 36 -16.62 2.43 12.13
N ILE A 37 -15.56 1.87 12.72
CA ILE A 37 -14.61 1.00 12.01
C ILE A 37 -15.36 -0.18 11.38
N ALA A 38 -16.13 -0.92 12.19
CA ALA A 38 -16.86 -2.10 11.71
C ALA A 38 -17.85 -1.76 10.59
N ARG A 39 -18.56 -0.63 10.70
CA ARG A 39 -19.50 -0.18 9.66
C ARG A 39 -18.78 0.16 8.37
N LEU A 40 -17.76 1.04 8.42
CA LEU A 40 -17.04 1.48 7.24
C LEU A 40 -16.26 0.33 6.56
N CYS A 41 -15.72 -0.60 7.33
CA CYS A 41 -15.10 -1.81 6.80
C CYS A 41 -16.09 -2.67 6.01
N ARG A 42 -17.31 -2.88 6.52
CA ARG A 42 -18.36 -3.61 5.80
C ARG A 42 -18.82 -2.86 4.55
N GLU A 43 -19.05 -1.54 4.66
CA GLU A 43 -19.45 -0.70 3.52
C GLU A 43 -18.39 -0.78 2.39
N ALA A 44 -17.09 -0.65 2.70
CA ALA A 44 -16.03 -0.75 1.72
C ALA A 44 -15.96 -2.15 1.07
N ARG A 45 -16.11 -3.23 1.86
CA ARG A 45 -16.19 -4.58 1.31
C ARG A 45 -17.38 -4.73 0.34
N ASP A 46 -18.54 -4.23 0.74
CA ASP A 46 -19.78 -4.36 -0.04
C ASP A 46 -19.76 -3.48 -1.30
N GLN A 47 -18.98 -2.40 -1.30
CA GLN A 47 -18.67 -1.58 -2.48
C GLN A 47 -17.66 -2.24 -3.43
N GLY A 48 -17.02 -3.35 -3.04
CA GLY A 48 -16.10 -4.10 -3.89
C GLY A 48 -14.63 -3.66 -3.80
N PHE A 49 -14.24 -2.91 -2.76
CA PHE A 49 -12.82 -2.68 -2.51
C PHE A 49 -12.07 -4.00 -2.32
N SER A 50 -10.87 -4.07 -2.87
CA SER A 50 -10.04 -5.29 -2.85
C SER A 50 -9.34 -5.52 -1.52
N ALA A 51 -9.19 -4.48 -0.68
CA ALA A 51 -8.52 -4.54 0.61
C ALA A 51 -8.85 -3.28 1.44
N ILE A 52 -8.51 -3.33 2.74
CA ILE A 52 -8.70 -2.21 3.68
C ILE A 52 -7.40 -1.94 4.42
N LYS A 53 -7.07 -0.65 4.62
CA LYS A 53 -5.92 -0.22 5.41
C LYS A 53 -6.38 0.51 6.68
N LEU A 54 -5.79 0.15 7.83
CA LEU A 54 -6.00 0.80 9.12
C LEU A 54 -4.77 1.60 9.52
N LYS A 55 -4.98 2.78 10.08
CA LYS A 55 -3.94 3.50 10.83
C LYS A 55 -3.73 2.84 12.18
N VAL A 56 -2.48 2.61 12.56
CA VAL A 56 -2.03 2.03 13.84
C VAL A 56 -0.92 2.90 14.45
N GLY A 57 -0.40 2.51 15.62
CA GLY A 57 0.74 3.18 16.23
C GLY A 57 0.40 4.06 17.42
N ARG A 58 -0.88 4.11 17.85
CA ARG A 58 -1.28 4.86 19.04
C ARG A 58 -0.87 4.14 20.34
N SER A 59 -1.22 2.89 20.45
CA SER A 59 -0.79 1.96 21.50
C SER A 59 -1.04 0.53 21.02
N LEU A 60 -0.27 -0.42 21.53
CA LEU A 60 -0.45 -1.84 21.15
C LEU A 60 -1.86 -2.35 21.49
N GLU A 61 -2.41 -1.93 22.62
CA GLU A 61 -3.77 -2.32 23.03
C GLU A 61 -4.83 -1.80 22.05
N ASP A 62 -4.74 -0.53 21.66
CA ASP A 62 -5.64 0.09 20.67
C ASP A 62 -5.48 -0.57 19.31
N ASP A 63 -4.26 -0.82 18.86
CA ASP A 63 -3.95 -1.44 17.57
C ASP A 63 -4.52 -2.87 17.49
N VAL A 64 -4.37 -3.65 18.57
CA VAL A 64 -4.96 -4.99 18.71
C VAL A 64 -6.49 -4.93 18.63
N ARG A 65 -7.10 -3.99 19.35
CA ARG A 65 -8.55 -3.78 19.32
C ARG A 65 -9.03 -3.42 17.92
N ARG A 66 -8.42 -2.46 17.27
CA ARG A 66 -8.75 -1.98 15.93
C ARG A 66 -8.61 -3.06 14.87
N CYS A 67 -7.48 -3.78 14.87
CA CYS A 67 -7.24 -4.89 13.93
C CYS A 67 -8.27 -6.02 14.12
N ARG A 68 -8.64 -6.34 15.36
CA ARG A 68 -9.71 -7.32 15.64
C ARG A 68 -11.04 -6.88 15.04
N VAL A 69 -11.49 -5.67 15.34
CA VAL A 69 -12.77 -5.13 14.84
C VAL A 69 -12.81 -5.13 13.30
N ALA A 70 -11.74 -4.68 12.66
CA ALA A 70 -11.68 -4.66 11.21
C ALA A 70 -11.67 -6.08 10.61
N ARG A 71 -10.86 -7.00 11.16
CA ARG A 71 -10.80 -8.39 10.70
C ARG A 71 -12.12 -9.11 10.84
N GLU A 72 -12.83 -8.91 11.95
CA GLU A 72 -14.18 -9.46 12.14
C GLU A 72 -15.18 -8.89 11.13
N ALA A 73 -15.06 -7.60 10.77
CA ALA A 73 -15.96 -6.94 9.83
C ALA A 73 -15.75 -7.35 8.36
N ILE A 74 -14.48 -7.55 7.94
CA ILE A 74 -14.14 -7.88 6.55
C ILE A 74 -14.07 -9.38 6.27
N GLY A 75 -14.01 -10.22 7.32
CA GLY A 75 -13.83 -11.66 7.19
C GLY A 75 -12.35 -12.07 6.96
N PRO A 76 -12.07 -13.37 6.85
CA PRO A 76 -10.69 -13.88 6.77
C PRO A 76 -10.02 -13.65 5.42
N ASP A 77 -10.78 -13.57 4.32
CA ASP A 77 -10.26 -13.63 2.96
C ASP A 77 -9.84 -12.25 2.42
N MET A 78 -10.41 -11.16 2.95
CA MET A 78 -10.10 -9.81 2.48
C MET A 78 -8.78 -9.33 3.10
N PRO A 79 -7.79 -8.89 2.30
CA PRO A 79 -6.55 -8.35 2.82
C PRO A 79 -6.77 -7.16 3.74
N LEU A 80 -6.17 -7.22 4.93
CA LEU A 80 -6.09 -6.13 5.89
C LEU A 80 -4.67 -5.60 5.89
N MET A 81 -4.49 -4.31 5.60
CA MET A 81 -3.20 -3.63 5.73
C MET A 81 -3.22 -2.75 6.97
N ILE A 82 -2.04 -2.46 7.49
CA ILE A 82 -1.85 -1.54 8.61
C ILE A 82 -0.77 -0.52 8.26
N ASP A 83 -0.91 0.69 8.77
CA ASP A 83 -0.03 1.81 8.47
C ASP A 83 0.30 2.54 9.78
N ALA A 84 1.58 2.58 10.11
CA ALA A 84 2.09 3.18 11.36
C ALA A 84 2.53 4.64 11.19
N ASN A 85 2.57 5.17 9.96
CA ASN A 85 3.02 6.54 9.70
C ASN A 85 4.31 6.91 10.46
N GLN A 86 5.30 6.03 10.43
CA GLN A 86 6.68 6.27 10.89
C GLN A 86 6.85 6.39 12.42
N VAL A 87 5.84 6.01 13.22
CA VAL A 87 5.86 6.30 14.67
C VAL A 87 6.69 5.34 15.51
N TRP A 88 7.14 4.22 14.96
CA TRP A 88 7.87 3.21 15.73
C TRP A 88 9.39 3.26 15.51
N GLU A 89 10.13 2.98 16.56
CA GLU A 89 11.51 2.55 16.44
C GLU A 89 11.58 1.10 15.93
N VAL A 90 12.73 0.70 15.38
CA VAL A 90 12.89 -0.59 14.69
C VAL A 90 12.50 -1.79 15.56
N ASP A 91 13.02 -1.86 16.79
CA ASP A 91 12.75 -2.99 17.70
C ASP A 91 11.28 -2.99 18.16
N GLN A 92 10.72 -1.81 18.42
CA GLN A 92 9.30 -1.64 18.75
C GLN A 92 8.41 -2.10 17.59
N ALA A 93 8.75 -1.74 16.36
CA ALA A 93 8.01 -2.19 15.17
C ALA A 93 7.97 -3.71 15.07
N ILE A 94 9.12 -4.37 15.31
CA ILE A 94 9.20 -5.84 15.27
C ILE A 94 8.32 -6.46 16.37
N ASP A 95 8.40 -5.97 17.60
CA ASP A 95 7.63 -6.51 18.73
C ASP A 95 6.12 -6.32 18.52
N TRP A 96 5.69 -5.11 18.12
CA TRP A 96 4.28 -4.81 17.92
C TRP A 96 3.69 -5.57 16.73
N LEU A 97 4.41 -5.63 15.64
CA LEU A 97 3.98 -6.40 14.46
C LEU A 97 3.89 -7.90 14.75
N ASN A 98 4.78 -8.45 15.56
CA ASN A 98 4.68 -9.84 15.98
C ASN A 98 3.40 -10.09 16.83
N ALA A 99 2.99 -9.13 17.65
CA ALA A 99 1.73 -9.22 18.39
C ALA A 99 0.49 -9.08 17.47
N LEU A 100 0.59 -8.31 16.38
CA LEU A 100 -0.48 -8.09 15.41
C LEU A 100 -0.60 -9.20 14.35
N LYS A 101 0.40 -10.08 14.19
CA LYS A 101 0.39 -11.19 13.20
C LYS A 101 -0.87 -12.07 13.27
N ARG A 102 -1.46 -12.24 14.46
CA ARG A 102 -2.69 -13.03 14.65
C ARG A 102 -3.90 -12.53 13.87
N PHE A 103 -3.86 -11.28 13.38
CA PHE A 103 -4.90 -10.68 12.54
C PHE A 103 -4.58 -10.80 11.03
N ASP A 104 -3.50 -11.50 10.69
CA ASP A 104 -3.03 -11.72 9.32
C ASP A 104 -2.94 -10.42 8.49
N PRO A 105 -2.16 -9.41 8.95
CA PRO A 105 -1.98 -8.21 8.14
C PRO A 105 -1.17 -8.55 6.88
N PHE A 106 -1.69 -8.10 5.73
CA PHE A 106 -1.06 -8.34 4.43
C PHE A 106 0.25 -7.58 4.29
N PHE A 107 0.29 -6.34 4.77
CA PHE A 107 1.52 -5.57 4.95
C PHE A 107 1.41 -4.56 6.10
N ILE A 108 2.58 -4.11 6.55
CA ILE A 108 2.78 -2.88 7.32
C ILE A 108 3.35 -1.80 6.42
N GLU A 109 2.75 -0.62 6.45
CA GLU A 109 3.21 0.60 5.78
C GLU A 109 3.93 1.50 6.76
N GLU A 110 5.06 2.06 6.31
CA GLU A 110 5.87 3.02 7.07
C GLU A 110 6.08 2.66 8.55
N PRO A 111 6.63 1.48 8.88
CA PRO A 111 6.78 1.07 10.27
C PRO A 111 7.74 1.96 11.07
N THR A 112 8.73 2.57 10.41
CA THR A 112 9.76 3.41 11.03
C THR A 112 10.12 4.59 10.11
N SER A 113 11.13 5.38 10.48
CA SER A 113 11.58 6.53 9.68
C SER A 113 11.73 6.21 8.20
N PRO A 114 11.17 7.02 7.29
CA PRO A 114 11.17 6.75 5.85
C PRO A 114 12.57 6.78 5.21
N ASP A 115 13.56 7.32 5.90
CA ASP A 115 14.95 7.37 5.44
C ASP A 115 15.80 6.20 5.97
N ASP A 116 15.28 5.38 6.90
CA ASP A 116 16.00 4.26 7.49
C ASP A 116 15.83 2.96 6.68
N VAL A 117 16.61 2.84 5.62
CA VAL A 117 16.61 1.65 4.74
C VAL A 117 17.01 0.38 5.50
N GLU A 118 18.01 0.45 6.37
CA GLU A 118 18.48 -0.71 7.13
C GLU A 118 17.49 -1.10 8.25
N GLY A 119 16.82 -0.12 8.85
CA GLY A 119 15.73 -0.37 9.81
C GLY A 119 14.57 -1.11 9.14
N HIS A 120 14.12 -0.66 7.97
CA HIS A 120 13.10 -1.37 7.20
C HIS A 120 13.52 -2.81 6.86
N ARG A 121 14.78 -3.02 6.47
CA ARG A 121 15.31 -4.36 6.20
C ARG A 121 15.27 -5.26 7.43
N LYS A 122 15.65 -4.75 8.60
CA LYS A 122 15.58 -5.50 9.86
C LYS A 122 14.15 -5.84 10.23
N ILE A 123 13.23 -4.86 10.14
CA ILE A 123 11.81 -5.07 10.40
C ILE A 123 11.27 -6.15 9.48
N ARG A 124 11.51 -6.04 8.16
CA ARG A 124 11.06 -7.03 7.18
C ARG A 124 11.51 -8.45 7.51
N GLN A 125 12.77 -8.62 7.95
CA GLN A 125 13.30 -9.91 8.37
C GLN A 125 12.65 -10.42 9.66
N GLY A 126 12.36 -9.52 10.61
CA GLY A 126 11.82 -9.85 11.93
C GLY A 126 10.32 -10.12 11.97
N VAL A 127 9.57 -9.65 10.93
CA VAL A 127 8.10 -9.71 10.94
C VAL A 127 7.50 -10.65 9.89
N ALA A 128 8.32 -11.38 9.15
CA ALA A 128 7.80 -12.34 8.17
C ALA A 128 6.74 -13.27 8.80
N PRO A 129 5.65 -13.60 8.11
CA PRO A 129 5.34 -13.37 6.70
C PRO A 129 4.67 -12.01 6.38
N VAL A 130 4.50 -11.11 7.38
CA VAL A 130 3.96 -9.76 7.13
C VAL A 130 4.92 -9.01 6.21
N ARG A 131 4.39 -8.47 5.12
CA ARG A 131 5.18 -7.69 4.14
C ARG A 131 5.44 -6.29 4.68
N VAL A 132 6.51 -5.67 4.20
CA VAL A 132 6.83 -4.27 4.49
C VAL A 132 6.64 -3.43 3.24
N ALA A 133 5.89 -2.34 3.38
CA ALA A 133 5.60 -1.36 2.34
C ALA A 133 6.08 0.02 2.77
N THR A 134 6.69 0.77 1.87
CA THR A 134 7.02 2.19 2.07
C THR A 134 7.29 2.88 0.74
N GLY A 135 7.39 4.20 0.78
CA GLY A 135 7.79 5.01 -0.36
C GLY A 135 7.02 6.30 -0.56
N GLU A 136 5.93 6.54 0.18
CA GLU A 136 5.18 7.79 0.04
C GLU A 136 6.02 9.04 0.36
N MET A 137 7.01 8.90 1.22
CA MET A 137 7.95 9.97 1.58
C MET A 137 9.25 9.95 0.76
N CYS A 138 9.45 8.96 -0.11
CA CYS A 138 10.65 8.87 -0.94
C CYS A 138 10.66 9.94 -2.02
N GLN A 139 11.65 10.82 -1.98
CA GLN A 139 11.73 12.03 -2.79
C GLN A 139 12.30 11.80 -4.20
N ASN A 140 12.98 10.67 -4.44
CA ASN A 140 13.66 10.38 -5.69
C ASN A 140 13.92 8.89 -5.90
N ARG A 141 14.20 8.53 -7.16
CA ARG A 141 14.53 7.16 -7.58
C ARG A 141 15.74 6.54 -6.88
N ILE A 142 16.67 7.33 -6.33
CA ILE A 142 17.87 6.79 -5.68
C ILE A 142 17.51 6.17 -4.33
N LEU A 143 16.61 6.79 -3.56
CA LEU A 143 16.13 6.23 -2.30
C LEU A 143 15.32 4.95 -2.57
N PHE A 144 14.40 4.95 -3.54
CA PHE A 144 13.70 3.73 -3.97
C PHE A 144 14.66 2.62 -4.41
N LYS A 145 15.71 2.97 -5.18
CA LYS A 145 16.73 2.00 -5.55
C LYS A 145 17.39 1.36 -4.33
N GLN A 146 17.69 2.14 -3.29
CA GLN A 146 18.29 1.61 -2.06
C GLN A 146 17.34 0.63 -1.36
N PHE A 147 16.08 0.99 -1.15
CA PHE A 147 15.08 0.11 -0.58
C PHE A 147 14.94 -1.21 -1.35
N ILE A 148 14.82 -1.13 -2.66
CA ILE A 148 14.62 -2.29 -3.54
C ILE A 148 15.87 -3.20 -3.57
N THR A 149 17.05 -2.63 -3.80
CA THR A 149 18.29 -3.42 -3.97
C THR A 149 18.84 -3.97 -2.67
N ARG A 150 18.49 -3.38 -1.51
CA ARG A 150 18.81 -3.90 -0.17
C ARG A 150 17.78 -4.91 0.33
N ASP A 151 16.76 -5.21 -0.49
CA ASP A 151 15.65 -6.08 -0.09
C ASP A 151 15.00 -5.64 1.24
N ALA A 152 14.85 -4.31 1.38
CA ALA A 152 14.32 -3.70 2.59
C ALA A 152 12.78 -3.62 2.60
N ILE A 153 12.14 -3.76 1.44
CA ILE A 153 10.69 -3.70 1.27
C ILE A 153 10.18 -4.80 0.34
N ASP A 154 8.91 -5.14 0.50
CA ASP A 154 8.18 -6.06 -0.36
C ASP A 154 7.30 -5.34 -1.37
N ILE A 155 6.80 -4.16 -1.01
CA ILE A 155 5.84 -3.38 -1.79
C ILE A 155 6.35 -1.94 -1.91
N VAL A 156 6.30 -1.41 -3.12
CA VAL A 156 6.73 -0.05 -3.45
C VAL A 156 5.51 0.88 -3.44
N GLN A 157 5.57 1.97 -2.67
CA GLN A 157 4.47 2.93 -2.55
C GLN A 157 4.92 4.32 -3.03
N ILE A 158 4.75 4.57 -4.32
CA ILE A 158 5.10 5.87 -4.90
C ILE A 158 4.01 6.88 -4.58
N ASP A 159 4.38 8.07 -4.07
CA ASP A 159 3.51 9.25 -4.08
C ASP A 159 3.91 10.17 -5.23
N ALA A 160 3.00 10.37 -6.17
CA ALA A 160 3.28 11.12 -7.39
C ALA A 160 3.43 12.63 -7.18
N CYS A 161 3.02 13.15 -6.01
CA CYS A 161 3.16 14.56 -5.64
C CYS A 161 4.44 14.84 -4.84
N ARG A 162 5.01 13.83 -4.19
CA ARG A 162 6.23 13.98 -3.36
C ARG A 162 7.51 13.62 -4.09
N ILE A 163 7.43 12.80 -5.14
CA ILE A 163 8.57 12.48 -5.99
C ILE A 163 8.77 13.55 -7.08
N GLY A 164 9.95 13.67 -7.63
CA GLY A 164 10.36 14.71 -8.59
C GLY A 164 9.71 14.66 -9.98
N GLY A 165 8.46 14.19 -10.08
CA GLY A 165 7.65 14.20 -11.30
C GLY A 165 7.63 12.88 -12.08
N LEU A 166 6.99 12.88 -13.24
CA LEU A 166 6.68 11.69 -14.04
C LEU A 166 7.94 10.87 -14.41
N ASN A 167 9.05 11.52 -14.72
CA ASN A 167 10.29 10.81 -15.07
C ASN A 167 10.84 9.98 -13.91
N GLU A 168 10.71 10.48 -12.68
CA GLU A 168 11.08 9.74 -11.47
C GLU A 168 10.12 8.58 -11.22
N VAL A 169 8.80 8.81 -11.37
CA VAL A 169 7.78 7.74 -11.25
C VAL A 169 8.09 6.61 -12.24
N LEU A 170 8.30 6.92 -13.52
CA LEU A 170 8.61 5.91 -14.53
C LEU A 170 9.89 5.14 -14.22
N ALA A 171 10.93 5.82 -13.73
CA ALA A 171 12.17 5.16 -13.32
C ALA A 171 11.93 4.18 -12.17
N VAL A 172 11.10 4.53 -11.19
CA VAL A 172 10.75 3.64 -10.06
C VAL A 172 9.90 2.47 -10.53
N LEU A 173 8.90 2.69 -11.39
CA LEU A 173 8.08 1.60 -11.97
C LEU A 173 8.94 0.57 -12.72
N LEU A 174 9.91 1.05 -13.53
CA LEU A 174 10.85 0.18 -14.25
C LEU A 174 11.76 -0.60 -13.30
N MET A 175 12.23 0.02 -12.22
CA MET A 175 13.01 -0.68 -11.19
C MET A 175 12.16 -1.72 -10.46
N ALA A 176 10.95 -1.36 -10.05
CA ALA A 176 10.02 -2.28 -9.38
C ALA A 176 9.74 -3.51 -10.26
N ALA A 177 9.47 -3.31 -11.55
CA ALA A 177 9.29 -4.40 -12.51
C ALA A 177 10.55 -5.27 -12.67
N LYS A 178 11.73 -4.65 -12.75
CA LYS A 178 13.02 -5.37 -12.87
C LYS A 178 13.29 -6.28 -11.66
N TYR A 179 12.89 -5.88 -10.47
CA TYR A 179 13.13 -6.62 -9.22
C TYR A 179 11.89 -7.39 -8.73
N ASP A 180 10.88 -7.52 -9.58
CA ASP A 180 9.59 -8.20 -9.27
C ASP A 180 8.93 -7.69 -7.98
N LYS A 181 8.99 -6.39 -7.75
CA LYS A 181 8.31 -5.75 -6.62
C LYS A 181 6.96 -5.19 -7.07
N PRO A 182 5.84 -5.55 -6.41
CA PRO A 182 4.55 -4.95 -6.71
C PRO A 182 4.53 -3.47 -6.31
N VAL A 183 3.75 -2.67 -7.05
CA VAL A 183 3.55 -1.25 -6.76
C VAL A 183 2.12 -1.03 -6.28
N TRP A 184 1.98 -0.44 -5.10
CA TRP A 184 0.73 -0.01 -4.48
C TRP A 184 0.87 1.50 -4.18
N PRO A 185 0.61 2.37 -5.16
CA PRO A 185 0.90 3.79 -5.00
C PRO A 185 0.07 4.42 -3.89
N HIS A 186 0.67 5.35 -3.17
CA HIS A 186 -0.02 6.20 -2.19
C HIS A 186 -0.87 7.25 -2.90
N ALA A 187 -2.07 7.50 -2.39
CA ALA A 187 -3.02 8.46 -2.94
C ALA A 187 -3.85 9.17 -1.85
N GLY A 188 -3.20 9.74 -0.86
CA GLY A 188 -3.83 10.37 0.32
C GLY A 188 -4.28 11.83 0.14
N GLY A 189 -4.27 12.40 -1.06
CA GLY A 189 -4.62 13.81 -1.32
C GLY A 189 -5.77 13.98 -2.30
N VAL A 190 -6.45 15.15 -2.22
CA VAL A 190 -7.51 15.52 -3.17
C VAL A 190 -6.97 15.55 -4.60
N GLY A 191 -7.63 14.85 -5.53
CA GLY A 191 -7.21 14.70 -6.92
C GLY A 191 -6.04 13.73 -7.14
N LEU A 192 -5.40 13.23 -6.07
CA LEU A 192 -4.26 12.32 -6.20
C LEU A 192 -4.71 10.92 -6.61
N CYS A 193 -5.86 10.46 -6.15
CA CYS A 193 -6.43 9.17 -6.57
C CYS A 193 -6.64 9.10 -8.09
N GLU A 194 -7.19 10.16 -8.67
CA GLU A 194 -7.43 10.28 -10.10
C GLU A 194 -6.12 10.30 -10.90
N TYR A 195 -5.09 10.97 -10.39
CA TYR A 195 -3.78 11.00 -11.05
C TYR A 195 -3.06 9.65 -10.95
N VAL A 196 -3.05 9.05 -9.78
CA VAL A 196 -2.33 7.80 -9.50
C VAL A 196 -2.90 6.63 -10.29
N GLN A 197 -4.22 6.58 -10.54
CA GLN A 197 -4.79 5.53 -11.40
C GLN A 197 -4.19 5.52 -12.80
N HIS A 198 -3.91 6.69 -13.40
CA HIS A 198 -3.27 6.75 -14.72
C HIS A 198 -1.86 6.18 -14.68
N LEU A 199 -1.09 6.46 -13.63
CA LEU A 199 0.26 5.90 -13.45
C LEU A 199 0.22 4.38 -13.27
N SER A 200 -0.77 3.88 -12.54
CA SER A 200 -0.98 2.43 -12.36
C SER A 200 -1.41 1.74 -13.66
N MET A 201 -2.23 2.42 -14.48
CA MET A 201 -2.56 1.94 -15.82
C MET A 201 -1.33 1.90 -16.73
N ILE A 202 -0.45 2.90 -16.68
CA ILE A 202 0.82 2.91 -17.41
C ILE A 202 1.70 1.73 -16.95
N ASP A 203 1.83 1.50 -15.64
CA ASP A 203 2.55 0.33 -15.13
C ASP A 203 1.98 -0.96 -15.73
N TYR A 204 0.68 -1.17 -15.64
CA TYR A 204 0.02 -2.36 -16.15
C TYR A 204 0.14 -2.53 -17.66
N LEU A 205 -0.07 -1.46 -18.43
CA LEU A 205 -0.12 -1.55 -19.89
C LEU A 205 1.24 -1.74 -20.53
N VAL A 206 2.28 -1.02 -20.02
CA VAL A 206 3.54 -0.90 -20.75
C VAL A 206 4.81 -1.14 -19.93
N VAL A 207 4.72 -1.27 -18.59
CA VAL A 207 5.90 -1.50 -17.75
C VAL A 207 5.91 -2.93 -17.23
N SER A 208 5.02 -3.29 -16.31
CA SER A 208 4.99 -4.61 -15.67
C SER A 208 4.21 -5.64 -16.48
N GLY A 209 3.21 -5.23 -17.24
CA GLY A 209 2.32 -6.12 -17.99
C GLY A 209 1.37 -6.94 -17.12
N THR A 210 1.30 -6.68 -15.81
CA THR A 210 0.51 -7.48 -14.87
C THR A 210 -0.19 -6.63 -13.82
N LYS A 211 -1.40 -7.06 -13.41
CA LYS A 211 -2.11 -6.55 -12.20
C LYS A 211 -1.89 -7.45 -10.98
N ARG A 212 -1.12 -8.53 -11.12
CA ARG A 212 -0.88 -9.46 -10.02
C ARG A 212 -0.20 -8.75 -8.85
N GLY A 213 -0.88 -8.75 -7.69
CA GLY A 213 -0.39 -8.09 -6.49
C GLY A 213 -0.26 -6.57 -6.62
N ARG A 214 -1.03 -5.92 -7.51
CA ARG A 214 -1.06 -4.48 -7.72
C ARG A 214 -2.45 -3.94 -7.51
N VAL A 215 -2.58 -2.92 -6.66
CA VAL A 215 -3.83 -2.27 -6.28
C VAL A 215 -3.57 -0.78 -6.09
N ILE A 216 -4.51 0.08 -6.41
CA ILE A 216 -4.39 1.52 -6.16
C ILE A 216 -5.06 1.90 -4.83
N GLU A 217 -4.55 2.94 -4.18
CA GLU A 217 -5.25 3.57 -3.07
C GLU A 217 -6.37 4.47 -3.60
N TYR A 218 -7.54 4.36 -2.99
CA TYR A 218 -8.65 5.26 -3.24
C TYR A 218 -9.27 5.72 -1.93
N VAL A 219 -9.29 7.04 -1.72
CA VAL A 219 -9.87 7.69 -0.55
C VAL A 219 -10.89 8.72 -1.02
N ASP A 220 -12.13 8.55 -0.62
CA ASP A 220 -13.26 9.39 -1.02
C ASP A 220 -13.67 10.41 0.05
N HIS A 221 -13.30 10.18 1.31
CA HIS A 221 -13.66 11.05 2.44
C HIS A 221 -12.99 12.43 2.41
N LEU A 222 -12.03 12.65 1.52
CA LEU A 222 -11.36 13.93 1.28
C LEU A 222 -12.04 14.75 0.17
N HIS A 223 -13.02 14.18 -0.52
CA HIS A 223 -13.75 14.81 -1.60
C HIS A 223 -15.13 15.21 -1.09
N GLU A 224 -15.47 16.48 -1.16
CA GLU A 224 -16.83 16.97 -0.93
C GLU A 224 -17.62 17.10 -2.23
N HIS A 225 -17.01 16.77 -3.37
CA HIS A 225 -17.59 16.63 -4.75
C HIS A 225 -16.53 16.69 -5.81
#